data_f508a9db408ab2c6c2e0a651f31e41f0
#
_entry.id   f508a9db408ab2c6c2e0a651f31e41f0
#
_cell.length_a   1.000
_cell.length_b   1.000
_cell.length_c   1.000
_cell.angle_alpha   90.00
_cell.angle_beta   90.00
_cell.angle_gamma   90.00
#
_symmetry.space_group_name_H-M   'P 1'
#
loop_
_entity.id
_entity.type
_entity.pdbx_description
1 polymer ?
#
loop_
_entity_poly.entity_id
_entity_poly.type
_entity_poly.pdbx_seq_one_letter_code
_entity_poly.pdbx_strand_id
1 'polypeptide(L)'
;MGKIIRYLSLFLILLFTFVMRHELFHMQLTNSFYSYYQAMEYTVSEDEMDSFIKMIHQEEEKWNCSMFWIVIENNSRLHQKIYIYSDSKIIQKELSKKHIYEGEYESFFSGSRSVTYKKSSECRFDDFDSSGFLISTGNENINHEIYSRLSNYFTLSYPRFYQSDEKDMVIIIWTLSALGIIILCGNDVLRQKKEIVVRGIYGENVKWLVVKRAMVNFLVFHMIYICAKKIVFFSSKADYYPQIAFILFEAGCVLGSLLYLGLLKLDVKQVIANGNEDKSYIIFLRALKCVAYIIVFFSLSTNISSAGHILGGFSSNELYDSYQNANFIYLKNSRDTYNSYMVNSSKTQRTLDI
;
A
#
# COMPACT_ATOMS: atom_id res chain seq x y z
N MET A 1 -36.18 4.96 0.41
CA MET A 1 -35.24 4.42 -0.59
C MET A 1 -33.90 5.15 -0.64
N GLY A 2 -33.84 6.49 -0.70
CA GLY A 2 -32.57 7.23 -0.84
C GLY A 2 -31.53 7.06 0.27
N LYS A 3 -31.93 6.88 1.54
CA LYS A 3 -30.99 6.69 2.68
C LYS A 3 -30.29 5.33 2.64
N ILE A 4 -31.03 4.28 2.29
CA ILE A 4 -30.48 2.91 2.15
C ILE A 4 -29.44 2.88 1.05
N ILE A 5 -29.76 3.46 -0.12
CA ILE A 5 -28.82 3.52 -1.26
C ILE A 5 -27.53 4.26 -0.86
N ARG A 6 -27.64 5.37 -0.13
CA ARG A 6 -26.48 6.13 0.34
C ARG A 6 -25.57 5.30 1.26
N TYR A 7 -26.14 4.66 2.28
CA TYR A 7 -25.34 3.84 3.21
C TYR A 7 -24.74 2.62 2.53
N LEU A 8 -25.48 2.02 1.58
CA LEU A 8 -24.95 0.94 0.74
C LEU A 8 -23.79 1.44 -0.14
N SER A 9 -23.94 2.62 -0.78
CA SER A 9 -22.86 3.21 -1.57
C SER A 9 -21.61 3.50 -0.73
N LEU A 10 -21.80 4.03 0.49
CA LEU A 10 -20.69 4.24 1.42
C LEU A 10 -20.01 2.93 1.81
N PHE A 11 -20.81 1.91 2.13
CA PHE A 11 -20.29 0.59 2.47
C PHE A 11 -19.43 0.02 1.30
N LEU A 12 -19.92 0.11 0.08
CA LEU A 12 -19.20 -0.36 -1.11
C LEU A 12 -17.91 0.44 -1.35
N ILE A 13 -17.94 1.77 -1.18
CA ILE A 13 -16.73 2.61 -1.28
C ILE A 13 -15.70 2.16 -0.26
N LEU A 14 -16.08 2.03 1.01
CA LEU A 14 -15.16 1.63 2.07
C LEU A 14 -14.68 0.20 1.91
N LEU A 15 -15.56 -0.73 1.55
CA LEU A 15 -15.18 -2.11 1.27
C LEU A 15 -14.12 -2.19 0.17
N PHE A 16 -14.37 -1.50 -0.96
CA PHE A 16 -13.42 -1.43 -2.06
C PHE A 16 -12.08 -0.80 -1.63
N THR A 17 -12.14 0.28 -0.85
CA THR A 17 -10.94 0.96 -0.32
C THR A 17 -10.10 0.03 0.55
N PHE A 18 -10.74 -0.76 1.43
CA PHE A 18 -10.03 -1.73 2.27
C PHE A 18 -9.45 -2.87 1.45
N VAL A 19 -10.18 -3.39 0.45
CA VAL A 19 -9.69 -4.43 -0.47
C VAL A 19 -8.48 -3.92 -1.23
N MET A 20 -8.56 -2.73 -1.82
CA MET A 20 -7.43 -2.14 -2.56
C MET A 20 -6.20 -1.93 -1.68
N ARG A 21 -6.38 -1.47 -0.43
CA ARG A 21 -5.28 -1.33 0.52
C ARG A 21 -4.66 -2.67 0.89
N HIS A 22 -5.48 -3.70 1.04
CA HIS A 22 -5.03 -5.06 1.30
C HIS A 22 -4.22 -5.62 0.12
N GLU A 23 -4.72 -5.47 -1.10
CA GLU A 23 -4.00 -5.88 -2.30
C GLU A 23 -2.66 -5.14 -2.46
N LEU A 24 -2.66 -3.83 -2.16
CA LEU A 24 -1.44 -3.04 -2.19
C LEU A 24 -0.39 -3.60 -1.22
N PHE A 25 -0.79 -3.99 0.00
CA PHE A 25 0.10 -4.66 0.94
C PHE A 25 0.67 -5.95 0.35
N HIS A 26 -0.18 -6.78 -0.25
CA HIS A 26 0.27 -8.02 -0.90
C HIS A 26 1.27 -7.75 -2.02
N MET A 27 0.98 -6.82 -2.90
CA MET A 27 1.85 -6.50 -4.03
C MET A 27 3.21 -5.96 -3.59
N GLN A 28 3.22 -5.18 -2.52
CA GLN A 28 4.39 -4.44 -2.07
C GLN A 28 5.11 -5.08 -0.85
N LEU A 29 4.63 -6.21 -0.34
CA LEU A 29 5.17 -6.80 0.89
C LEU A 29 6.70 -6.94 0.86
N THR A 30 7.24 -7.41 -0.25
CA THR A 30 8.69 -7.59 -0.42
C THR A 30 9.42 -6.24 -0.46
N ASN A 31 8.88 -5.27 -1.20
CA ASN A 31 9.48 -3.95 -1.31
C ASN A 31 9.41 -3.16 0.00
N SER A 32 8.42 -3.45 0.84
CA SER A 32 8.23 -2.80 2.15
C SER A 32 9.43 -3.00 3.08
N PHE A 33 10.09 -4.16 3.02
CA PHE A 33 11.28 -4.39 3.84
C PHE A 33 12.40 -3.40 3.49
N TYR A 34 12.60 -3.13 2.21
CA TYR A 34 13.65 -2.24 1.72
C TYR A 34 13.32 -0.76 1.88
N SER A 35 12.03 -0.43 2.05
CA SER A 35 11.59 0.95 2.30
C SER A 35 11.57 1.32 3.77
N TYR A 36 11.39 0.34 4.65
CA TYR A 36 11.35 0.58 6.10
C TYR A 36 12.74 0.64 6.74
N TYR A 37 13.72 -0.04 6.14
CA TYR A 37 15.06 -0.18 6.68
C TYR A 37 16.11 0.08 5.60
N GLN A 38 17.30 0.49 6.03
CA GLN A 38 18.41 0.61 5.08
C GLN A 38 18.86 -0.77 4.64
N ALA A 39 19.04 -0.94 3.34
CA ALA A 39 19.49 -2.17 2.73
C ALA A 39 20.83 -1.96 2.02
N MET A 40 21.70 -2.94 2.14
CA MET A 40 22.98 -3.06 1.46
C MET A 40 22.89 -4.25 0.50
N GLU A 41 23.06 -4.00 -0.80
CA GLU A 41 23.17 -5.10 -1.77
C GLU A 41 24.51 -5.79 -1.56
N TYR A 42 24.53 -7.11 -1.44
CA TYR A 42 25.75 -7.88 -1.26
C TYR A 42 25.95 -8.87 -2.43
N THR A 43 27.21 -9.20 -2.67
CA THR A 43 27.60 -10.33 -3.53
C THR A 43 28.66 -11.13 -2.79
N VAL A 44 28.38 -12.40 -2.52
CA VAL A 44 29.22 -13.30 -1.72
C VAL A 44 29.31 -14.65 -2.42
N SER A 45 30.49 -15.24 -2.48
CA SER A 45 30.71 -16.60 -3.01
C SER A 45 30.33 -17.66 -1.95
N GLU A 46 30.14 -18.91 -2.41
CA GLU A 46 29.80 -20.04 -1.54
C GLU A 46 30.83 -20.21 -0.41
N ASP A 47 32.12 -20.13 -0.75
CA ASP A 47 33.23 -20.31 0.20
C ASP A 47 33.30 -19.18 1.26
N GLU A 48 32.75 -18.01 0.97
CA GLU A 48 32.80 -16.83 1.85
C GLU A 48 31.56 -16.72 2.75
N MET A 49 30.51 -17.50 2.49
CA MET A 49 29.20 -17.37 3.17
C MET A 49 29.30 -17.51 4.68
N ASP A 50 29.97 -18.55 5.19
CA ASP A 50 30.11 -18.77 6.63
C ASP A 50 30.86 -17.61 7.30
N SER A 51 31.88 -17.08 6.61
CA SER A 51 32.62 -15.91 7.08
C SER A 51 31.76 -14.65 7.08
N PHE A 52 30.92 -14.47 6.06
CA PHE A 52 29.98 -13.37 5.94
C PHE A 52 28.95 -13.38 7.08
N ILE A 53 28.30 -14.51 7.32
CA ILE A 53 27.32 -14.67 8.40
C ILE A 53 27.98 -14.42 9.77
N LYS A 54 29.18 -14.96 9.98
CA LYS A 54 29.92 -14.76 11.23
C LYS A 54 30.26 -13.28 11.47
N MET A 55 30.64 -12.56 10.45
CA MET A 55 30.93 -11.13 10.57
C MET A 55 29.67 -10.31 10.81
N ILE A 56 28.56 -10.66 10.18
CA ILE A 56 27.25 -10.03 10.47
C ILE A 56 26.92 -10.15 11.96
N HIS A 57 27.04 -11.34 12.55
CA HIS A 57 26.77 -11.54 13.98
C HIS A 57 27.69 -10.72 14.89
N GLN A 58 28.97 -10.61 14.54
CA GLN A 58 29.90 -9.76 15.29
C GLN A 58 29.51 -8.29 15.25
N GLU A 59 29.05 -7.79 14.10
CA GLU A 59 28.59 -6.41 13.99
C GLU A 59 27.24 -6.18 14.68
N GLU A 60 26.31 -7.17 14.65
CA GLU A 60 25.05 -7.12 15.41
C GLU A 60 25.29 -6.96 16.91
N GLU A 61 26.16 -7.80 17.48
CA GLU A 61 26.52 -7.75 18.90
C GLU A 61 27.20 -6.44 19.27
N LYS A 62 28.13 -6.00 18.45
CA LYS A 62 28.90 -4.78 18.68
C LYS A 62 28.04 -3.53 18.70
N TRP A 63 27.12 -3.40 17.77
CA TRP A 63 26.32 -2.19 17.57
C TRP A 63 24.93 -2.28 18.20
N ASN A 64 24.60 -3.40 18.80
CA ASN A 64 23.27 -3.70 19.35
C ASN A 64 22.15 -3.37 18.33
N CYS A 65 22.39 -3.68 17.08
CA CYS A 65 21.43 -3.60 16.01
C CYS A 65 21.10 -5.01 15.51
N SER A 66 20.05 -5.14 14.73
CA SER A 66 19.69 -6.42 14.14
C SER A 66 19.78 -6.33 12.62
N MET A 67 20.38 -7.35 12.03
CA MET A 67 20.48 -7.49 10.58
C MET A 67 19.75 -8.73 10.15
N PHE A 68 19.18 -8.68 8.96
CA PHE A 68 18.44 -9.81 8.39
C PHE A 68 18.49 -9.75 6.87
N TRP A 69 18.25 -10.89 6.24
CA TRP A 69 18.07 -10.98 4.80
C TRP A 69 16.83 -11.76 4.46
N ILE A 70 16.36 -11.58 3.26
CA ILE A 70 15.11 -12.13 2.78
C ILE A 70 15.38 -13.03 1.59
N VAL A 71 14.87 -14.24 1.67
CA VAL A 71 14.86 -15.20 0.56
C VAL A 71 13.42 -15.42 0.11
N ILE A 72 13.18 -15.32 -1.19
CA ILE A 72 11.86 -15.49 -1.79
C ILE A 72 11.86 -16.78 -2.60
N GLU A 73 11.10 -17.76 -2.12
CA GLU A 73 10.85 -18.99 -2.85
C GLU A 73 9.54 -18.88 -3.61
N ASN A 74 9.61 -18.96 -4.93
CA ASN A 74 8.45 -18.94 -5.80
C ASN A 74 7.98 -20.36 -6.08
N ASN A 75 7.08 -20.90 -5.26
CA ASN A 75 6.52 -22.24 -5.50
C ASN A 75 5.56 -22.28 -6.69
N SER A 76 4.93 -21.16 -6.99
CA SER A 76 4.10 -20.93 -8.18
C SER A 76 3.91 -19.44 -8.38
N ARG A 77 3.30 -19.03 -9.51
CA ARG A 77 2.97 -17.62 -9.78
C ARG A 77 2.05 -16.99 -8.71
N LEU A 78 1.25 -17.84 -8.02
CA LEU A 78 0.24 -17.41 -7.06
C LEU A 78 0.66 -17.67 -5.59
N HIS A 79 1.77 -18.38 -5.36
CA HIS A 79 2.21 -18.71 -4.00
C HIS A 79 3.69 -18.43 -3.83
N GLN A 80 3.99 -17.42 -3.01
CA GLN A 80 5.35 -17.02 -2.67
C GLN A 80 5.62 -17.28 -1.18
N LYS A 81 6.76 -17.89 -0.87
CA LYS A 81 7.24 -18.00 0.49
C LYS A 81 8.38 -17.01 0.71
N ILE A 82 8.26 -16.23 1.75
CA ILE A 82 9.24 -15.22 2.16
C ILE A 82 9.88 -15.73 3.45
N TYR A 83 11.14 -16.11 3.38
CA TYR A 83 11.93 -16.48 4.53
C TYR A 83 12.74 -15.28 4.99
N ILE A 84 12.63 -14.96 6.28
CA ILE A 84 13.39 -13.90 6.93
C ILE A 84 14.42 -14.57 7.82
N TYR A 85 15.68 -14.49 7.42
CA TYR A 85 16.78 -15.06 8.17
C TYR A 85 17.36 -14.05 9.13
N SER A 86 17.32 -14.37 10.43
CA SER A 86 17.94 -13.60 11.50
C SER A 86 18.00 -14.40 12.78
N ASP A 87 19.05 -14.23 13.57
CA ASP A 87 19.15 -14.82 14.91
C ASP A 87 18.57 -13.91 16.00
N SER A 88 18.22 -12.68 15.64
CA SER A 88 17.66 -11.70 16.56
C SER A 88 16.14 -11.79 16.71
N LYS A 89 15.65 -12.10 17.91
CA LYS A 89 14.22 -12.00 18.26
C LYS A 89 13.68 -10.57 18.16
N ILE A 90 14.55 -9.58 18.12
CA ILE A 90 14.20 -8.16 18.02
C ILE A 90 13.54 -7.89 16.67
N ILE A 91 13.96 -8.56 15.59
CA ILE A 91 13.43 -8.40 14.24
C ILE A 91 11.94 -8.73 14.19
N GLN A 92 11.52 -9.83 14.79
CA GLN A 92 10.10 -10.18 14.85
C GLN A 92 9.26 -9.06 15.47
N LYS A 93 9.78 -8.47 16.56
CA LYS A 93 9.12 -7.35 17.25
C LYS A 93 9.13 -6.07 16.42
N GLU A 94 10.23 -5.77 15.72
CA GLU A 94 10.32 -4.58 14.87
C GLU A 94 9.40 -4.71 13.65
N LEU A 95 9.37 -5.85 12.98
CA LEU A 95 8.50 -6.09 11.84
C LEU A 95 7.01 -6.12 12.24
N SER A 96 6.70 -6.63 13.44
CA SER A 96 5.33 -6.57 13.96
C SER A 96 4.81 -5.14 14.18
N LYS A 97 5.69 -4.19 14.53
CA LYS A 97 5.34 -2.76 14.58
C LYS A 97 4.98 -2.20 13.19
N LYS A 98 5.48 -2.82 12.14
CA LYS A 98 5.16 -2.50 10.75
C LYS A 98 4.02 -3.35 10.18
N HIS A 99 3.32 -4.08 11.05
CA HIS A 99 2.22 -4.99 10.70
C HIS A 99 2.63 -6.17 9.81
N ILE A 100 3.91 -6.55 9.83
CA ILE A 100 4.43 -7.75 9.17
C ILE A 100 4.57 -8.82 10.24
N TYR A 101 3.73 -9.84 10.17
CA TYR A 101 3.69 -10.95 11.12
C TYR A 101 4.09 -12.25 10.43
N GLU A 102 4.50 -13.22 11.20
CA GLU A 102 4.67 -14.58 10.72
C GLU A 102 3.31 -15.20 10.39
N GLY A 103 3.23 -15.88 9.27
CA GLY A 103 2.04 -16.58 8.83
C GLY A 103 1.71 -16.38 7.37
N GLU A 104 0.55 -16.84 6.99
CA GLU A 104 0.04 -16.79 5.63
C GLU A 104 -0.83 -15.53 5.44
N TYR A 105 -0.63 -14.89 4.30
CA TYR A 105 -1.38 -13.73 3.83
C TYR A 105 -2.07 -14.10 2.53
N GLU A 106 -3.39 -14.15 2.56
CA GLU A 106 -4.20 -14.41 1.38
C GLU A 106 -4.60 -13.11 0.69
N SER A 107 -4.37 -13.02 -0.61
CA SER A 107 -4.83 -11.95 -1.45
C SER A 107 -6.16 -12.31 -2.10
N PHE A 108 -6.99 -11.30 -2.40
CA PHE A 108 -8.22 -11.51 -3.17
C PHE A 108 -7.94 -11.80 -4.64
N PHE A 109 -6.82 -11.31 -5.20
CA PHE A 109 -6.54 -11.37 -6.63
C PHE A 109 -5.18 -11.98 -7.00
N SER A 110 -4.18 -11.92 -6.10
CA SER A 110 -2.78 -12.23 -6.41
C SER A 110 -2.23 -13.48 -5.70
N GLY A 111 -3.12 -14.31 -5.12
CA GLY A 111 -2.73 -15.57 -4.48
C GLY A 111 -2.33 -15.41 -3.02
N SER A 112 -1.43 -16.27 -2.52
CA SER A 112 -1.00 -16.23 -1.13
C SER A 112 0.50 -15.98 -0.99
N ARG A 113 0.87 -15.33 0.12
CA ARG A 113 2.27 -15.14 0.55
C ARG A 113 2.42 -15.61 1.97
N SER A 114 3.45 -16.41 2.25
CA SER A 114 3.77 -16.80 3.60
C SER A 114 5.06 -16.14 4.05
N VAL A 115 5.07 -15.62 5.28
CA VAL A 115 6.26 -15.08 5.93
C VAL A 115 6.67 -16.02 7.03
N THR A 116 7.91 -16.49 7.01
CA THR A 116 8.47 -17.42 8.00
C THR A 116 9.81 -16.90 8.46
N TYR A 117 10.02 -16.89 9.78
CA TYR A 117 11.32 -16.55 10.37
C TYR A 117 12.16 -17.80 10.50
N LYS A 118 13.42 -17.71 10.07
CA LYS A 118 14.42 -18.77 10.20
C LYS A 118 15.68 -18.21 10.85
N LYS A 119 16.45 -19.09 11.49
CA LYS A 119 17.76 -18.72 12.00
C LYS A 119 18.75 -18.60 10.86
N SER A 120 19.73 -17.70 11.02
CA SER A 120 20.82 -17.53 10.05
C SER A 120 21.57 -18.84 9.80
N SER A 121 21.74 -19.68 10.85
CA SER A 121 22.38 -20.99 10.76
C SER A 121 21.59 -22.05 9.95
N GLU A 122 20.31 -21.81 9.67
CA GLU A 122 19.45 -22.69 8.87
C GLU A 122 19.50 -22.34 7.37
N CYS A 123 20.18 -21.23 7.03
CA CYS A 123 20.34 -20.81 5.65
C CYS A 123 21.32 -21.73 4.93
N ARG A 124 20.86 -22.39 3.87
CA ARG A 124 21.71 -23.18 2.97
C ARG A 124 22.10 -22.30 1.78
N PHE A 125 23.25 -22.59 1.21
CA PHE A 125 23.72 -21.85 0.03
C PHE A 125 22.73 -21.97 -1.16
N ASP A 126 22.08 -23.10 -1.32
CA ASP A 126 21.03 -23.32 -2.33
C ASP A 126 19.82 -22.38 -2.13
N ASP A 127 19.56 -21.94 -0.88
CA ASP A 127 18.50 -20.99 -0.53
C ASP A 127 18.98 -19.53 -0.67
N PHE A 128 20.30 -19.33 -0.87
CA PHE A 128 20.94 -18.03 -0.85
C PHE A 128 21.40 -17.67 -2.26
N ASP A 129 20.76 -16.69 -2.84
CA ASP A 129 21.30 -16.11 -4.07
C ASP A 129 22.70 -15.54 -3.78
N SER A 130 23.67 -15.78 -4.68
CA SER A 130 25.03 -15.20 -4.60
C SER A 130 25.02 -13.67 -4.46
N SER A 131 23.89 -13.05 -4.71
CA SER A 131 23.62 -11.62 -4.50
C SER A 131 22.24 -11.42 -3.88
N GLY A 132 22.15 -10.53 -2.88
CA GLY A 132 20.90 -10.23 -2.18
C GLY A 132 20.99 -8.92 -1.43
N PHE A 133 20.04 -8.71 -0.53
CA PHE A 133 19.99 -7.52 0.29
C PHE A 133 20.14 -7.87 1.77
N LEU A 134 21.19 -7.33 2.40
CA LEU A 134 21.34 -7.30 3.85
C LEU A 134 20.62 -6.06 4.37
N ILE A 135 19.65 -6.26 5.24
CA ILE A 135 18.79 -5.21 5.79
C ILE A 135 19.16 -4.98 7.24
N SER A 136 19.36 -3.72 7.65
CA SER A 136 19.78 -3.36 9.00
C SER A 136 18.76 -2.46 9.68
N THR A 137 18.48 -2.74 10.96
CA THR A 137 17.68 -1.89 11.85
C THR A 137 18.48 -0.77 12.49
N GLY A 138 19.78 -0.70 12.24
CA GLY A 138 20.68 0.35 12.74
C GLY A 138 20.31 1.73 12.19
N ASN A 139 20.75 2.78 12.90
CA ASN A 139 20.65 4.14 12.37
C ASN A 139 21.70 4.37 11.25
N GLU A 140 21.61 5.46 10.56
CA GLU A 140 22.46 5.78 9.40
C GLU A 140 23.96 5.73 9.72
N ASN A 141 24.37 6.25 10.88
CA ASN A 141 25.78 6.24 11.31
C ASN A 141 26.27 4.81 11.57
N ILE A 142 25.47 3.99 12.26
CA ILE A 142 25.79 2.59 12.53
C ILE A 142 25.92 1.82 11.23
N ASN A 143 24.97 2.00 10.31
CA ASN A 143 24.97 1.31 9.02
C ASN A 143 26.16 1.72 8.15
N HIS A 144 26.60 2.96 8.24
CA HIS A 144 27.82 3.42 7.56
C HIS A 144 29.07 2.74 8.12
N GLU A 145 29.18 2.62 9.44
CA GLU A 145 30.30 1.91 10.09
C GLU A 145 30.32 0.41 9.75
N ILE A 146 29.15 -0.24 9.76
CA ILE A 146 28.99 -1.64 9.37
C ILE A 146 29.43 -1.81 7.91
N TYR A 147 28.94 -0.95 7.01
CA TYR A 147 29.32 -0.96 5.59
C TYR A 147 30.84 -0.81 5.44
N SER A 148 31.47 0.16 6.12
CA SER A 148 32.89 0.43 5.96
C SER A 148 33.77 -0.77 6.39
N ARG A 149 33.29 -1.58 7.32
CA ARG A 149 33.99 -2.80 7.76
C ARG A 149 33.74 -3.98 6.86
N LEU A 150 32.47 -4.26 6.54
CA LEU A 150 32.12 -5.41 5.71
C LEU A 150 32.62 -5.25 4.28
N SER A 151 32.64 -4.03 3.74
CA SER A 151 33.13 -3.75 2.38
C SER A 151 34.63 -3.99 2.17
N ASN A 152 35.41 -4.13 3.26
CA ASN A 152 36.82 -4.52 3.17
C ASN A 152 36.99 -6.01 2.84
N TYR A 153 35.97 -6.82 3.05
CA TYR A 153 36.03 -8.28 2.88
C TYR A 153 35.05 -8.78 1.81
N PHE A 154 33.94 -8.08 1.62
CA PHE A 154 32.85 -8.50 0.74
C PHE A 154 32.44 -7.38 -0.19
N THR A 155 31.85 -7.73 -1.32
CA THR A 155 31.29 -6.74 -2.25
C THR A 155 29.92 -6.31 -1.74
N LEU A 156 29.82 -5.07 -1.26
CA LEU A 156 28.61 -4.46 -0.72
C LEU A 156 28.32 -3.12 -1.38
N SER A 157 27.04 -2.81 -1.55
CA SER A 157 26.63 -1.45 -1.92
C SER A 157 26.48 -0.57 -0.68
N TYR A 158 26.58 0.75 -0.87
CA TYR A 158 26.32 1.70 0.21
C TYR A 158 24.90 1.54 0.76
N PRO A 159 24.71 1.57 2.11
CA PRO A 159 23.39 1.41 2.74
C PRO A 159 22.45 2.54 2.31
N ARG A 160 21.27 2.16 1.81
CA ARG A 160 20.27 3.12 1.34
C ARG A 160 18.86 2.63 1.60
N PHE A 161 17.93 3.60 1.73
CA PHE A 161 16.51 3.30 1.66
C PHE A 161 16.12 3.18 0.19
N TYR A 162 15.36 2.15 -0.12
CA TYR A 162 14.73 2.06 -1.44
C TYR A 162 13.42 2.81 -1.38
N GLN A 163 13.26 3.75 -2.29
CA GLN A 163 12.04 4.53 -2.37
C GLN A 163 10.87 3.64 -2.78
N SER A 164 9.78 3.70 -2.03
CA SER A 164 8.55 3.02 -2.38
C SER A 164 7.40 4.03 -2.42
N ASP A 165 6.57 3.91 -3.44
CA ASP A 165 5.40 4.79 -3.64
C ASP A 165 4.18 4.32 -2.84
N GLU A 166 4.35 3.35 -1.95
CA GLU A 166 3.29 2.67 -1.22
C GLU A 166 2.46 3.62 -0.36
N LYS A 167 3.15 4.49 0.38
CA LYS A 167 2.50 5.49 1.23
C LYS A 167 1.65 6.45 0.42
N ASP A 168 2.14 6.88 -0.73
CA ASP A 168 1.45 7.81 -1.60
C ASP A 168 0.22 7.17 -2.23
N MET A 169 0.32 5.90 -2.62
CA MET A 169 -0.83 5.12 -3.10
C MET A 169 -1.93 4.97 -2.03
N VAL A 170 -1.56 4.68 -0.77
CA VAL A 170 -2.52 4.62 0.33
C VAL A 170 -3.18 5.99 0.53
N ILE A 171 -2.42 7.08 0.51
CA ILE A 171 -2.96 8.44 0.63
C ILE A 171 -3.96 8.73 -0.49
N ILE A 172 -3.64 8.40 -1.74
CA ILE A 172 -4.52 8.62 -2.90
C ILE A 172 -5.84 7.85 -2.73
N ILE A 173 -5.77 6.56 -2.42
CA ILE A 173 -6.94 5.69 -2.26
C ILE A 173 -7.87 6.23 -1.16
N TRP A 174 -7.32 6.60 -0.01
CA TRP A 174 -8.11 7.12 1.12
C TRP A 174 -8.60 8.56 0.90
N THR A 175 -7.85 9.37 0.17
CA THR A 175 -8.30 10.72 -0.24
C THR A 175 -9.52 10.63 -1.15
N LEU A 176 -9.50 9.71 -2.13
CA LEU A 176 -10.67 9.45 -2.99
C LEU A 176 -11.88 8.96 -2.17
N SER A 177 -11.67 8.11 -1.18
CA SER A 177 -12.74 7.68 -0.28
C SER A 177 -13.29 8.82 0.55
N ALA A 178 -12.43 9.70 1.10
CA ALA A 178 -12.85 10.89 1.84
C ALA A 178 -13.68 11.84 0.95
N LEU A 179 -13.24 12.09 -0.28
CA LEU A 179 -14.00 12.86 -1.27
C LEU A 179 -15.36 12.21 -1.56
N GLY A 180 -15.39 10.89 -1.70
CA GLY A 180 -16.64 10.13 -1.87
C GLY A 180 -17.60 10.33 -0.70
N ILE A 181 -17.12 10.29 0.53
CA ILE A 181 -17.89 10.57 1.75
C ILE A 181 -18.48 11.98 1.70
N ILE A 182 -17.66 12.99 1.40
CA ILE A 182 -18.07 14.39 1.32
C ILE A 182 -19.15 14.57 0.23
N ILE A 183 -18.97 13.97 -0.94
CA ILE A 183 -19.97 14.03 -2.04
C ILE A 183 -21.28 13.36 -1.64
N LEU A 184 -21.22 12.21 -0.94
CA LEU A 184 -22.42 11.53 -0.44
C LEU A 184 -23.17 12.37 0.59
N CYS A 185 -22.44 13.00 1.54
CA CYS A 185 -23.01 13.93 2.51
C CYS A 185 -23.63 15.15 1.82
N GLY A 186 -22.93 15.74 0.85
CA GLY A 186 -23.44 16.88 0.13
C GLY A 186 -24.71 16.60 -0.66
N ASN A 187 -24.78 15.47 -1.35
CA ASN A 187 -26.03 15.05 -2.02
C ASN A 187 -27.18 14.81 -1.04
N ASP A 188 -26.87 14.29 0.16
CA ASP A 188 -27.88 14.09 1.20
C ASP A 188 -28.39 15.42 1.77
N VAL A 189 -27.51 16.38 2.01
CA VAL A 189 -27.86 17.75 2.44
C VAL A 189 -28.85 18.38 1.45
N LEU A 190 -28.58 18.32 0.14
CA LEU A 190 -29.51 18.84 -0.87
C LEU A 190 -30.91 18.19 -0.81
N ARG A 191 -30.95 16.86 -0.63
CA ARG A 191 -32.23 16.15 -0.51
C ARG A 191 -32.99 16.48 0.76
N GLN A 192 -32.29 16.68 1.87
CA GLN A 192 -32.90 16.95 3.17
C GLN A 192 -33.32 18.42 3.34
N LYS A 193 -32.81 19.33 2.53
CA LYS A 193 -33.15 20.75 2.57
C LYS A 193 -34.65 20.99 2.65
N LYS A 194 -35.41 20.43 1.72
CA LYS A 194 -36.89 20.58 1.68
C LYS A 194 -37.57 20.00 2.90
N GLU A 195 -37.16 18.83 3.36
CA GLU A 195 -37.72 18.18 4.55
C GLU A 195 -37.50 19.01 5.82
N ILE A 196 -36.30 19.57 6.00
CA ILE A 196 -35.95 20.38 7.18
C ILE A 196 -36.74 21.68 7.20
N VAL A 197 -36.92 22.32 6.04
CA VAL A 197 -37.74 23.53 5.92
C VAL A 197 -39.18 23.27 6.26
N VAL A 198 -39.78 22.19 5.73
CA VAL A 198 -41.16 21.81 6.05
C VAL A 198 -41.34 21.56 7.56
N ARG A 199 -40.42 20.82 8.19
CA ARG A 199 -40.45 20.58 9.64
C ARG A 199 -40.29 21.86 10.46
N GLY A 200 -39.46 22.80 9.99
CA GLY A 200 -39.30 24.12 10.60
C GLY A 200 -40.60 24.94 10.57
N ILE A 201 -41.39 24.85 9.48
CA ILE A 201 -42.70 25.48 9.38
C ILE A 201 -43.68 24.90 10.39
N TYR A 202 -43.61 23.59 10.67
CA TYR A 202 -44.43 22.93 11.71
C TYR A 202 -43.92 23.17 13.13
N GLY A 203 -42.93 24.06 13.33
CA GLY A 203 -42.45 24.47 14.65
C GLY A 203 -41.37 23.57 15.25
N GLU A 204 -40.84 22.60 14.50
CA GLU A 204 -39.73 21.80 14.99
C GLU A 204 -38.45 22.66 15.05
N ASN A 205 -37.60 22.40 16.05
CA ASN A 205 -36.31 23.11 16.18
C ASN A 205 -35.33 22.66 15.11
N VAL A 206 -35.18 23.48 14.07
CA VAL A 206 -34.28 23.21 12.91
C VAL A 206 -32.85 22.94 13.35
N LYS A 207 -32.33 23.72 14.33
CA LYS A 207 -30.96 23.56 14.83
C LYS A 207 -30.75 22.15 15.39
N TRP A 208 -31.69 21.71 16.24
CA TRP A 208 -31.63 20.38 16.82
C TRP A 208 -31.74 19.28 15.78
N LEU A 209 -32.64 19.42 14.81
CA LEU A 209 -32.80 18.49 13.69
C LEU A 209 -31.50 18.31 12.89
N VAL A 210 -30.84 19.41 12.54
CA VAL A 210 -29.61 19.40 11.78
C VAL A 210 -28.48 18.73 12.55
N VAL A 211 -28.27 19.10 13.82
CA VAL A 211 -27.24 18.51 14.68
C VAL A 211 -27.51 17.00 14.89
N LYS A 212 -28.74 16.63 15.21
CA LYS A 212 -29.11 15.22 15.38
C LYS A 212 -28.79 14.40 14.12
N ARG A 213 -29.09 14.94 12.92
CA ARG A 213 -28.79 14.24 11.68
C ARG A 213 -27.31 14.13 11.38
N ALA A 214 -26.54 15.18 11.62
CA ALA A 214 -25.09 15.15 11.48
C ALA A 214 -24.47 14.09 12.39
N MET A 215 -24.89 14.04 13.66
CA MET A 215 -24.40 13.05 14.63
C MET A 215 -24.78 11.61 14.24
N VAL A 216 -26.04 11.39 13.85
CA VAL A 216 -26.49 10.05 13.41
C VAL A 216 -25.69 9.58 12.19
N ASN A 217 -25.48 10.45 11.21
CA ASN A 217 -24.69 10.09 10.04
C ASN A 217 -23.23 9.78 10.41
N PHE A 218 -22.63 10.58 11.29
CA PHE A 218 -21.27 10.36 11.79
C PHE A 218 -21.14 8.99 12.46
N LEU A 219 -22.06 8.64 13.36
CA LEU A 219 -22.07 7.33 14.03
C LEU A 219 -22.28 6.18 13.06
N VAL A 220 -23.22 6.31 12.11
CA VAL A 220 -23.47 5.27 11.11
C VAL A 220 -22.26 5.06 10.21
N PHE A 221 -21.55 6.13 9.85
CA PHE A 221 -20.33 6.03 9.03
C PHE A 221 -19.24 5.25 9.75
N HIS A 222 -19.05 5.48 11.06
CA HIS A 222 -18.12 4.72 11.87
C HIS A 222 -18.51 3.24 11.98
N MET A 223 -19.79 2.97 12.16
CA MET A 223 -20.28 1.58 12.17
C MET A 223 -20.01 0.87 10.84
N ILE A 224 -20.27 1.55 9.72
CA ILE A 224 -19.99 1.02 8.39
C ILE A 224 -18.48 0.80 8.18
N TYR A 225 -17.64 1.74 8.62
CA TYR A 225 -16.17 1.61 8.58
C TYR A 225 -15.69 0.38 9.35
N ILE A 226 -16.18 0.19 10.58
CA ILE A 226 -15.83 -0.97 11.41
C ILE A 226 -16.29 -2.27 10.76
N CYS A 227 -17.50 -2.31 10.20
CA CYS A 227 -18.02 -3.48 9.50
C CYS A 227 -17.19 -3.81 8.26
N ALA A 228 -16.92 -2.83 7.40
CA ALA A 228 -16.11 -3.03 6.19
C ALA A 228 -14.69 -3.49 6.55
N LYS A 229 -14.07 -2.85 7.55
CA LYS A 229 -12.76 -3.26 8.08
C LYS A 229 -12.77 -4.71 8.52
N LYS A 230 -13.72 -5.10 9.37
CA LYS A 230 -13.81 -6.48 9.90
C LYS A 230 -14.00 -7.52 8.79
N ILE A 231 -14.79 -7.23 7.76
CA ILE A 231 -15.03 -8.15 6.65
C ILE A 231 -13.73 -8.43 5.90
N VAL A 232 -12.98 -7.38 5.57
CA VAL A 232 -11.71 -7.54 4.83
C VAL A 232 -10.64 -8.19 5.70
N PHE A 233 -10.53 -7.79 6.97
CA PHE A 233 -9.51 -8.31 7.89
C PHE A 233 -9.86 -9.66 8.53
N PHE A 234 -11.04 -10.19 8.32
CA PHE A 234 -11.37 -11.54 8.78
C PHE A 234 -10.53 -12.59 8.04
N SER A 235 -10.24 -12.36 6.78
CA SER A 235 -9.42 -13.24 5.93
C SER A 235 -7.94 -12.88 5.93
N SER A 236 -7.55 -11.71 6.46
CA SER A 236 -6.17 -11.23 6.34
C SER A 236 -5.71 -10.43 7.54
N LYS A 237 -4.49 -10.67 8.00
CA LYS A 237 -3.83 -9.91 9.07
C LYS A 237 -3.13 -8.63 8.58
N ALA A 238 -3.15 -8.37 7.28
CA ALA A 238 -2.44 -7.27 6.65
C ALA A 238 -3.13 -5.93 6.88
N ASP A 239 -2.55 -5.02 7.63
CA ASP A 239 -3.05 -3.67 7.87
C ASP A 239 -1.99 -2.63 7.51
N TYR A 240 -2.08 -2.07 6.31
CA TYR A 240 -1.07 -1.20 5.73
C TYR A 240 -1.37 0.27 6.01
N TYR A 241 -0.45 1.00 6.67
CA TYR A 241 -0.62 2.40 7.08
C TYR A 241 -1.98 2.72 7.74
N PRO A 242 -2.41 2.00 8.80
CA PRO A 242 -3.75 2.14 9.39
C PRO A 242 -4.01 3.53 9.95
N GLN A 243 -2.98 4.22 10.45
CA GLN A 243 -3.10 5.56 11.01
C GLN A 243 -3.47 6.59 9.94
N ILE A 244 -2.80 6.56 8.78
CA ILE A 244 -3.07 7.47 7.66
C ILE A 244 -4.48 7.23 7.13
N ALA A 245 -4.84 5.97 6.95
CA ALA A 245 -6.17 5.55 6.52
C ALA A 245 -7.27 6.09 7.44
N PHE A 246 -7.09 5.96 8.75
CA PHE A 246 -8.04 6.44 9.75
C PHE A 246 -8.14 7.96 9.76
N ILE A 247 -7.01 8.69 9.72
CA ILE A 247 -7.01 10.15 9.69
C ILE A 247 -7.77 10.69 8.47
N LEU A 248 -7.55 10.11 7.29
CA LEU A 248 -8.23 10.56 6.06
C LEU A 248 -9.72 10.20 6.08
N PHE A 249 -10.11 9.05 6.64
CA PHE A 249 -11.50 8.70 6.87
C PHE A 249 -12.18 9.71 7.80
N GLU A 250 -11.56 10.01 8.94
CA GLU A 250 -12.08 10.99 9.91
C GLU A 250 -12.22 12.38 9.28
N ALA A 251 -11.22 12.83 8.53
CA ALA A 251 -11.30 14.10 7.80
C ALA A 251 -12.51 14.13 6.86
N GLY A 252 -12.75 13.05 6.10
CA GLY A 252 -13.93 12.91 5.24
C GLY A 252 -15.24 12.97 6.02
N CYS A 253 -15.31 12.28 7.16
CA CYS A 253 -16.50 12.28 8.03
C CYS A 253 -16.76 13.65 8.67
N VAL A 254 -15.74 14.32 9.18
CA VAL A 254 -15.86 15.65 9.79
C VAL A 254 -16.27 16.68 8.72
N LEU A 255 -15.56 16.75 7.60
CA LEU A 255 -15.91 17.69 6.52
C LEU A 255 -17.30 17.39 5.95
N GLY A 256 -17.67 16.14 5.76
CA GLY A 256 -19.00 15.74 5.35
C GLY A 256 -20.09 16.16 6.35
N SER A 257 -19.80 16.03 7.65
CA SER A 257 -20.72 16.47 8.71
C SER A 257 -20.86 17.99 8.78
N LEU A 258 -19.77 18.74 8.53
CA LEU A 258 -19.83 20.21 8.48
C LEU A 258 -20.73 20.74 7.37
N LEU A 259 -20.92 20.00 6.26
CA LEU A 259 -21.87 20.39 5.21
C LEU A 259 -23.31 20.50 5.71
N TYR A 260 -23.70 19.72 6.74
CA TYR A 260 -25.04 19.83 7.34
C TYR A 260 -25.23 21.16 8.07
N LEU A 261 -24.15 21.78 8.58
CA LEU A 261 -24.26 23.10 9.22
C LEU A 261 -24.70 24.19 8.24
N GLY A 262 -24.45 23.99 6.93
CA GLY A 262 -24.96 24.88 5.89
C GLY A 262 -26.50 24.96 5.89
N LEU A 263 -27.20 23.93 6.38
CA LEU A 263 -28.66 23.93 6.51
C LEU A 263 -29.16 24.89 7.59
N LEU A 264 -28.31 25.30 8.53
CA LEU A 264 -28.68 26.27 9.58
C LEU A 264 -28.82 27.70 9.05
N LYS A 265 -28.19 27.99 7.89
CA LYS A 265 -28.27 29.32 7.25
C LYS A 265 -29.41 29.44 6.25
N LEU A 266 -30.32 28.44 6.19
CA LEU A 266 -31.42 28.44 5.25
C LEU A 266 -32.46 29.50 5.67
N ASP A 267 -32.76 30.42 4.76
CA ASP A 267 -33.92 31.28 4.87
C ASP A 267 -35.17 30.54 4.37
N VAL A 268 -36.06 30.21 5.29
CA VAL A 268 -37.31 29.48 5.01
C VAL A 268 -38.14 30.21 3.94
N LYS A 269 -38.17 31.56 3.96
CA LYS A 269 -38.93 32.36 3.02
C LYS A 269 -38.35 32.24 1.60
N GLN A 270 -37.02 32.26 1.44
CA GLN A 270 -36.36 32.09 0.14
C GLN A 270 -36.55 30.70 -0.44
N VAL A 271 -36.52 29.64 0.38
CA VAL A 271 -36.70 28.27 -0.07
C VAL A 271 -38.14 28.02 -0.56
N ILE A 272 -39.13 28.66 0.07
CA ILE A 272 -40.55 28.57 -0.33
C ILE A 272 -40.81 29.40 -1.60
N ALA A 273 -40.30 30.64 -1.64
CA ALA A 273 -40.61 31.58 -2.71
C ALA A 273 -39.91 31.23 -4.04
N ASN A 274 -38.67 30.76 -3.99
CA ASN A 274 -37.87 30.66 -5.22
C ASN A 274 -37.67 29.25 -5.74
N GLY A 275 -38.04 28.20 -4.98
CA GLY A 275 -37.72 26.83 -5.42
C GLY A 275 -36.25 26.62 -5.81
N ASN A 276 -35.44 27.67 -5.68
CA ASN A 276 -34.09 27.72 -6.23
C ASN A 276 -33.16 26.80 -5.44
N GLU A 277 -32.68 25.81 -6.13
CA GLU A 277 -31.52 25.06 -5.71
C GLU A 277 -30.36 26.07 -5.51
N ASP A 278 -29.64 25.95 -4.39
CA ASP A 278 -28.43 26.76 -4.14
C ASP A 278 -27.41 26.51 -5.23
N LYS A 279 -27.41 27.34 -6.27
CA LYS A 279 -26.48 27.21 -7.41
C LYS A 279 -25.03 27.08 -6.95
N SER A 280 -24.64 27.86 -5.93
CA SER A 280 -23.31 27.82 -5.35
C SER A 280 -22.97 26.44 -4.75
N TYR A 281 -23.94 25.80 -4.08
CA TYR A 281 -23.72 24.49 -3.48
C TYR A 281 -23.62 23.38 -4.55
N ILE A 282 -24.43 23.47 -5.58
CA ILE A 282 -24.37 22.54 -6.72
C ILE A 282 -23.06 22.69 -7.46
N ILE A 283 -22.62 23.94 -7.70
CA ILE A 283 -21.32 24.22 -8.33
C ILE A 283 -20.19 23.63 -7.47
N PHE A 284 -20.21 23.83 -6.15
CA PHE A 284 -19.24 23.24 -5.23
C PHE A 284 -19.18 21.73 -5.34
N LEU A 285 -20.33 21.04 -5.31
CA LEU A 285 -20.37 19.57 -5.45
C LEU A 285 -19.89 19.10 -6.83
N ARG A 286 -20.18 19.85 -7.90
CA ARG A 286 -19.66 19.54 -9.24
C ARG A 286 -18.16 19.72 -9.31
N ALA A 287 -17.63 20.80 -8.74
CA ALA A 287 -16.18 21.04 -8.64
C ALA A 287 -15.50 19.90 -7.88
N LEU A 288 -16.07 19.48 -6.75
CA LEU A 288 -15.53 18.36 -5.96
C LEU A 288 -15.50 17.03 -6.76
N LYS A 289 -16.54 16.76 -7.56
CA LYS A 289 -16.56 15.61 -8.46
C LYS A 289 -15.47 15.72 -9.55
N CYS A 290 -15.28 16.92 -10.11
CA CYS A 290 -14.20 17.15 -11.08
C CYS A 290 -12.83 16.88 -10.48
N VAL A 291 -12.58 17.35 -9.25
CA VAL A 291 -11.33 17.05 -8.52
C VAL A 291 -11.14 15.55 -8.33
N ALA A 292 -12.19 14.83 -7.91
CA ALA A 292 -12.11 13.37 -7.76
C ALA A 292 -11.80 12.68 -9.12
N TYR A 293 -12.42 13.10 -10.21
CA TYR A 293 -12.12 12.57 -11.53
C TYR A 293 -10.68 12.84 -11.98
N ILE A 294 -10.17 14.04 -11.71
CA ILE A 294 -8.77 14.40 -12.00
C ILE A 294 -7.81 13.49 -11.25
N ILE A 295 -8.04 13.27 -9.96
CA ILE A 295 -7.18 12.37 -9.14
C ILE A 295 -7.23 10.94 -9.70
N VAL A 296 -8.42 10.43 -10.03
CA VAL A 296 -8.58 9.10 -10.65
C VAL A 296 -7.84 9.03 -11.98
N PHE A 297 -7.99 10.04 -12.85
CA PHE A 297 -7.33 10.08 -14.14
C PHE A 297 -5.81 10.06 -14.02
N PHE A 298 -5.23 10.87 -13.11
CA PHE A 298 -3.79 10.85 -12.88
C PHE A 298 -3.33 9.52 -12.29
N SER A 299 -4.06 8.95 -11.33
CA SER A 299 -3.74 7.63 -10.79
C SER A 299 -3.80 6.53 -11.84
N LEU A 300 -4.77 6.56 -12.74
CA LEU A 300 -4.86 5.61 -13.85
C LEU A 300 -3.73 5.83 -14.87
N SER A 301 -3.41 7.08 -15.20
CA SER A 301 -2.36 7.41 -16.16
C SER A 301 -0.98 6.90 -15.71
N THR A 302 -0.64 7.05 -14.43
CA THR A 302 0.61 6.52 -13.88
C THR A 302 0.64 4.99 -13.85
N ASN A 303 -0.52 4.35 -13.62
CA ASN A 303 -0.61 2.88 -13.55
C ASN A 303 -0.80 2.20 -14.93
N ILE A 304 -1.29 2.90 -15.96
CA ILE A 304 -1.43 2.35 -17.31
C ILE A 304 -0.06 1.95 -17.88
N SER A 305 0.97 2.74 -17.65
CA SER A 305 2.35 2.39 -18.06
C SER A 305 2.79 1.09 -17.39
N SER A 306 2.58 0.96 -16.09
CA SER A 306 2.91 -0.26 -15.33
C SER A 306 2.03 -1.46 -15.73
N ALA A 307 0.74 -1.24 -15.97
CA ALA A 307 -0.17 -2.26 -16.49
C ALA A 307 0.18 -2.69 -17.91
N GLY A 308 0.65 -1.78 -18.76
CA GLY A 308 1.17 -2.09 -20.09
C GLY A 308 2.38 -3.02 -20.05
N HIS A 309 3.29 -2.81 -19.10
CA HIS A 309 4.41 -3.72 -18.86
C HIS A 309 3.95 -5.10 -18.35
N ILE A 310 2.95 -5.14 -17.47
CA ILE A 310 2.37 -6.39 -16.96
C ILE A 310 1.63 -7.14 -18.09
N LEU A 311 0.81 -6.45 -18.86
CA LEU A 311 0.09 -7.05 -19.99
C LEU A 311 1.04 -7.49 -21.11
N GLY A 312 2.09 -6.72 -21.38
CA GLY A 312 3.17 -7.12 -22.26
C GLY A 312 3.88 -8.38 -21.79
N GLY A 313 4.08 -8.50 -20.46
CA GLY A 313 4.58 -9.73 -19.83
C GLY A 313 3.64 -10.93 -19.98
N PHE A 314 2.32 -10.72 -19.96
CA PHE A 314 1.35 -11.79 -20.20
C PHE A 314 1.30 -12.23 -21.67
N SER A 315 1.45 -11.31 -22.62
CA SER A 315 1.52 -11.67 -24.05
C SER A 315 2.83 -12.34 -24.43
N SER A 316 3.87 -12.20 -23.61
CA SER A 316 5.16 -12.89 -23.80
C SER A 316 5.19 -14.32 -23.22
N ASN A 317 4.02 -14.84 -22.74
CA ASN A 317 3.96 -16.21 -22.21
C ASN A 317 4.30 -17.27 -23.28
N GLU A 318 3.94 -17.06 -24.54
CA GLU A 318 4.39 -17.93 -25.65
C GLU A 318 5.91 -17.88 -25.84
N LEU A 319 6.52 -16.72 -25.59
CA LEU A 319 7.96 -16.57 -25.54
C LEU A 319 8.59 -17.31 -24.34
N TYR A 320 7.96 -17.24 -23.17
CA TYR A 320 8.45 -17.90 -21.95
C TYR A 320 8.43 -19.43 -22.08
N ASP A 321 7.38 -19.99 -22.63
CA ASP A 321 7.28 -21.44 -22.89
C ASP A 321 8.29 -21.92 -23.94
N SER A 322 8.65 -21.05 -24.91
CA SER A 322 9.71 -21.34 -25.89
C SER A 322 11.12 -21.25 -25.30
N TYR A 323 11.29 -20.62 -24.14
CA TYR A 323 12.60 -20.40 -23.49
C TYR A 323 12.81 -21.22 -22.20
N GLN A 324 11.95 -22.21 -21.88
CA GLN A 324 12.09 -23.05 -20.68
C GLN A 324 13.45 -23.75 -20.56
N ASN A 325 14.19 -23.89 -21.68
CA ASN A 325 15.52 -24.52 -21.72
C ASN A 325 16.64 -23.52 -22.06
N ALA A 326 16.41 -22.22 -21.99
CA ALA A 326 17.41 -21.24 -22.33
C ALA A 326 18.10 -20.68 -21.07
N ASN A 327 19.42 -20.71 -21.04
CA ASN A 327 20.19 -20.02 -20.02
C ASN A 327 20.23 -18.51 -20.33
N PHE A 328 19.90 -17.70 -19.33
CA PHE A 328 19.89 -16.24 -19.45
C PHE A 328 21.12 -15.66 -18.77
N ILE A 329 21.81 -14.76 -19.43
CA ILE A 329 22.93 -14.01 -18.87
C ILE A 329 22.45 -12.60 -18.54
N TYR A 330 22.56 -12.23 -17.28
CA TYR A 330 22.28 -10.85 -16.82
C TYR A 330 23.51 -9.99 -17.06
N LEU A 331 23.42 -9.03 -17.97
CA LEU A 331 24.44 -7.99 -18.14
C LEU A 331 24.00 -6.76 -17.33
N LYS A 332 24.61 -6.56 -16.15
CA LYS A 332 24.40 -5.36 -15.33
C LYS A 332 25.17 -4.19 -15.97
N ASN A 333 24.46 -3.22 -16.51
CA ASN A 333 25.09 -1.98 -17.00
C ASN A 333 25.29 -1.03 -15.80
N SER A 334 26.52 -0.62 -15.55
CA SER A 334 26.93 0.19 -14.39
C SER A 334 26.50 1.66 -14.43
N ARG A 335 25.81 2.07 -15.48
CA ARG A 335 25.28 3.44 -15.63
C ARG A 335 23.77 3.39 -15.70
N ASP A 336 23.17 3.80 -14.59
CA ASP A 336 21.77 4.20 -14.43
C ASP A 336 20.68 3.20 -14.86
N THR A 337 19.80 2.96 -13.89
CA THR A 337 18.46 2.42 -14.04
C THR A 337 18.35 1.11 -14.82
N TYR A 338 18.05 0.07 -14.06
CA TYR A 338 17.39 -1.21 -14.39
C TYR A 338 16.93 -1.41 -15.86
N ASN A 339 17.84 -1.37 -16.80
CA ASN A 339 17.61 -1.93 -18.11
C ASN A 339 18.27 -3.32 -18.13
N SER A 340 17.51 -4.33 -17.69
CA SER A 340 17.91 -5.73 -17.83
C SER A 340 17.79 -6.12 -19.30
N TYR A 341 18.89 -6.26 -19.96
CA TYR A 341 18.93 -6.87 -21.29
C TYR A 341 19.03 -8.38 -21.12
N MET A 342 17.98 -9.10 -21.46
CA MET A 342 18.03 -10.54 -21.62
C MET A 342 18.65 -10.88 -22.96
N VAL A 343 19.80 -11.57 -22.96
CA VAL A 343 20.43 -12.10 -24.17
C VAL A 343 20.32 -13.62 -24.14
N ASN A 344 19.75 -14.20 -25.18
CA ASN A 344 19.62 -15.65 -25.31
C ASN A 344 21.01 -16.27 -25.53
N SER A 345 21.39 -17.25 -24.70
CA SER A 345 22.69 -17.91 -24.71
C SER A 345 23.03 -18.57 -26.07
N SER A 346 22.04 -19.01 -26.82
CA SER A 346 22.24 -19.59 -28.15
C SER A 346 22.71 -18.59 -29.21
N LYS A 347 22.47 -17.27 -28.99
CA LYS A 347 23.00 -16.21 -29.86
C LYS A 347 24.41 -15.78 -29.44
N THR A 348 24.76 -15.90 -28.17
CA THR A 348 26.06 -15.49 -27.63
C THR A 348 27.14 -16.51 -28.01
N GLN A 349 26.85 -17.82 -28.11
CA GLN A 349 27.79 -18.81 -28.58
C GLN A 349 28.21 -18.60 -30.06
N ARG A 350 27.29 -18.09 -30.89
CA ARG A 350 27.64 -17.80 -32.33
C ARG A 350 28.51 -16.56 -32.54
N THR A 351 28.58 -15.66 -31.55
CA THR A 351 29.42 -14.44 -31.65
C THR A 351 30.79 -14.60 -30.99
N LEU A 352 31.01 -15.69 -30.25
CA LEU A 352 32.33 -16.00 -29.66
C LEU A 352 33.18 -16.93 -30.54
N ASP A 353 32.62 -17.52 -31.60
CA ASP A 353 33.29 -18.38 -32.57
C ASP A 353 33.70 -17.62 -33.86
N ILE A 354 33.72 -16.28 -33.82
CA ILE A 354 34.30 -15.38 -34.84
C ILE A 354 35.41 -14.56 -34.19
#